data_a83354f8343d7b8732e47e5a1eefb063
#
_entry.id   a83354f8343d7b8732e47e5a1eefb063
#
_cell.length_a   1.000
_cell.length_b   1.000
_cell.length_c   1.000
_cell.angle_alpha   90.00
_cell.angle_beta   90.00
_cell.angle_gamma   90.00
#
_symmetry.space_group_name_H-M   'P 1'
#
loop_
_entity.id
_entity.type
_entity.pdbx_description
1 polymer ?
#
loop_
_entity_poly.entity_id
_entity_poly.type
_entity_poly.pdbx_seq_one_letter_code
_entity_poly.pdbx_strand_id
1 'polypeptide(L)'
;MKFQKKNRPRRAKFLKKYPFEFRKSLPIPKGFKIRPSSSVHCPSGILSKGELLNRYAPNNLSYMLNTPMSPFNLKDIRKDSASRSTNGVVTIPEVFSIYDNPDESIITLRKIISALLVETNRHVYFDYSRCHEIDIATQAIMDILLKEYDTFMTKAHKLQRRSVEREFAEGITGRNINNDNLRKMIFSIGSPAVLGITQRDFPDIIRNSMCSRSMLTENDRKNLSAMKELDTTDMVDYVVKCLAKMNKRLTPKKRNDLCTVFGEILINAEEHSSLKHRFSVGYFQDINENGKHYGMLKLVILNYGATIYETFKKNDSCPQEVVSKMKALSESYTHRNLFT
;
A
#
# COMPACT_ATOMS: atom_id res chain seq x y z
N MET A 1 -18.00 5.93 -42.53
CA MET A 1 -16.97 6.47 -41.63
C MET A 1 -16.18 5.32 -41.05
N LYS A 2 -14.92 5.13 -41.44
CA LYS A 2 -14.04 4.07 -40.93
C LYS A 2 -13.32 4.59 -39.69
N PHE A 3 -13.58 4.01 -38.50
CA PHE A 3 -12.83 4.31 -37.30
C PHE A 3 -11.41 3.75 -37.38
N GLN A 4 -10.41 4.62 -37.38
CA GLN A 4 -9.00 4.24 -37.27
C GLN A 4 -8.72 3.68 -35.86
N LYS A 5 -8.23 2.44 -35.79
CA LYS A 5 -7.68 1.85 -34.56
C LYS A 5 -6.41 2.60 -34.14
N LYS A 6 -6.51 3.43 -33.10
CA LYS A 6 -5.33 4.07 -32.47
C LYS A 6 -4.40 3.01 -31.90
N ASN A 7 -3.16 3.04 -32.34
CA ASN A 7 -2.06 2.18 -31.91
C ASN A 7 -1.88 2.20 -30.38
N ARG A 8 -2.02 1.05 -29.73
CA ARG A 8 -1.57 0.87 -28.34
C ARG A 8 -0.04 0.89 -28.29
N PRO A 9 0.58 1.68 -27.40
CA PRO A 9 2.03 1.79 -27.37
C PRO A 9 2.71 0.52 -26.85
N ARG A 10 3.87 0.27 -27.41
CA ARG A 10 4.81 -0.86 -27.33
C ARG A 10 5.31 -1.27 -25.91
N ARG A 11 4.44 -1.41 -24.92
CA ARG A 11 4.84 -1.85 -23.56
C ARG A 11 5.28 -3.32 -23.48
N ALA A 12 4.82 -4.17 -24.41
CA ALA A 12 5.11 -5.60 -24.39
C ALA A 12 6.50 -5.99 -24.91
N LYS A 13 7.21 -5.12 -25.64
CA LYS A 13 8.55 -5.42 -26.18
C LYS A 13 9.71 -5.14 -25.20
N PHE A 14 9.46 -4.30 -24.19
CA PHE A 14 10.53 -3.91 -23.25
C PHE A 14 10.89 -5.02 -22.23
N LEU A 15 9.93 -5.87 -21.89
CA LEU A 15 10.12 -6.93 -20.89
C LEU A 15 10.88 -8.17 -21.40
N LYS A 16 11.11 -8.29 -22.73
CA LYS A 16 11.80 -9.45 -23.34
C LYS A 16 13.32 -9.33 -23.45
N LYS A 17 13.92 -8.19 -23.14
CA LYS A 17 15.31 -7.90 -23.54
C LYS A 17 16.37 -8.00 -22.44
N TYR A 18 16.03 -8.32 -21.19
CA TYR A 18 17.02 -8.34 -20.11
C TYR A 18 17.10 -9.68 -19.38
N PRO A 19 18.28 -10.32 -19.38
CA PRO A 19 18.47 -11.64 -18.80
C PRO A 19 18.58 -11.60 -17.28
N PHE A 20 18.35 -12.72 -16.73
CA PHE A 20 18.14 -13.24 -15.41
C PHE A 20 19.25 -13.02 -14.36
N GLU A 21 20.41 -12.51 -14.71
CA GLU A 21 21.62 -12.58 -13.87
C GLU A 21 21.70 -11.59 -12.71
N PHE A 22 20.87 -10.53 -12.72
CA PHE A 22 20.97 -9.44 -11.75
C PHE A 22 20.28 -9.66 -10.40
N ARG A 23 19.60 -10.80 -10.20
CA ARG A 23 18.87 -11.09 -8.95
C ARG A 23 19.75 -11.57 -7.79
N LYS A 24 21.04 -11.82 -8.03
CA LYS A 24 21.95 -12.43 -7.04
C LYS A 24 22.57 -11.46 -6.03
N SER A 25 22.45 -10.15 -6.22
CA SER A 25 23.25 -9.16 -5.47
C SER A 25 22.53 -8.38 -4.38
N LEU A 26 21.24 -8.65 -4.10
CA LEU A 26 20.49 -7.94 -3.05
C LEU A 26 20.43 -8.78 -1.78
N PRO A 27 20.67 -8.19 -0.60
CA PRO A 27 20.41 -8.87 0.66
C PRO A 27 18.90 -9.12 0.79
N ILE A 28 18.54 -10.37 0.61
CA ILE A 28 17.17 -10.84 0.79
C ILE A 28 16.99 -11.10 2.29
N PRO A 29 15.89 -10.65 2.92
CA PRO A 29 15.61 -11.00 4.30
C PRO A 29 15.72 -12.51 4.52
N LYS A 30 16.39 -12.94 5.60
CA LYS A 30 16.52 -14.37 5.91
C LYS A 30 15.13 -15.02 5.94
N GLY A 31 14.93 -16.04 5.11
CA GLY A 31 13.65 -16.74 4.99
C GLY A 31 12.77 -16.31 3.81
N PHE A 32 13.07 -15.20 3.13
CA PHE A 32 12.32 -14.78 1.93
C PHE A 32 12.97 -15.39 0.66
N LYS A 33 12.24 -16.27 -0.01
CA LYS A 33 12.69 -16.85 -1.28
C LYS A 33 12.13 -16.04 -2.46
N ILE A 34 12.99 -15.24 -3.11
CA ILE A 34 12.64 -14.67 -4.43
C ILE A 34 12.53 -15.82 -5.40
N ARG A 35 11.37 -15.97 -6.02
CA ARG A 35 11.16 -17.04 -6.99
C ARG A 35 11.74 -16.66 -8.34
N PRO A 36 12.47 -17.58 -8.99
CA PRO A 36 12.89 -17.40 -10.36
C PRO A 36 11.63 -17.32 -11.26
N SER A 37 11.66 -16.45 -12.26
CA SER A 37 10.67 -16.42 -13.34
C SER A 37 10.94 -17.54 -14.36
N SER A 38 11.22 -18.76 -13.88
CA SER A 38 11.33 -19.91 -14.75
C SER A 38 10.00 -20.15 -15.46
N SER A 39 10.04 -20.65 -16.66
CA SER A 39 8.89 -21.11 -17.45
C SER A 39 7.89 -21.79 -16.52
N VAL A 40 6.74 -21.13 -16.33
CA VAL A 40 5.69 -21.65 -15.43
C VAL A 40 5.12 -22.88 -16.09
N HIS A 41 5.61 -24.03 -15.70
CA HIS A 41 4.94 -25.30 -16.03
C HIS A 41 3.58 -25.22 -15.32
N CYS A 42 2.50 -25.03 -16.09
CA CYS A 42 1.14 -25.09 -15.55
C CYS A 42 0.88 -26.55 -15.15
N PRO A 43 0.77 -26.87 -13.87
CA PRO A 43 0.39 -28.21 -13.46
C PRO A 43 -1.02 -28.50 -13.98
N SER A 44 -1.22 -29.70 -14.50
CA SER A 44 -2.50 -30.17 -15.06
C SER A 44 -3.59 -30.44 -13.99
N GLY A 45 -3.27 -30.27 -12.70
CA GLY A 45 -4.16 -30.53 -11.57
C GLY A 45 -4.77 -29.29 -10.93
N ILE A 46 -5.80 -29.51 -10.12
CA ILE A 46 -6.41 -28.48 -9.26
C ILE A 46 -5.45 -28.21 -8.11
N LEU A 47 -5.00 -26.94 -7.98
CA LEU A 47 -4.14 -26.50 -6.90
C LEU A 47 -4.94 -26.06 -5.68
N SER A 48 -4.45 -26.37 -4.50
CA SER A 48 -4.96 -25.85 -3.24
C SER A 48 -4.69 -24.35 -3.10
N LYS A 49 -5.43 -23.67 -2.22
CA LYS A 49 -5.25 -22.27 -1.86
C LYS A 49 -3.80 -21.92 -1.48
N GLY A 50 -3.18 -22.79 -0.67
CA GLY A 50 -1.78 -22.61 -0.24
C GLY A 50 -0.79 -22.71 -1.40
N GLU A 51 -0.98 -23.64 -2.32
CA GLU A 51 -0.13 -23.78 -3.51
C GLU A 51 -0.28 -22.60 -4.46
N LEU A 52 -1.51 -22.09 -4.64
CA LEU A 52 -1.79 -20.91 -5.45
C LEU A 52 -1.09 -19.67 -4.88
N LEU A 53 -1.26 -19.39 -3.58
CA LEU A 53 -0.58 -18.29 -2.90
C LEU A 53 0.93 -18.45 -3.00
N ASN A 54 1.41 -19.65 -2.70
CA ASN A 54 2.82 -19.94 -2.80
C ASN A 54 3.41 -19.72 -4.19
N ARG A 55 2.69 -19.94 -5.24
CA ARG A 55 3.18 -19.89 -6.63
C ARG A 55 2.98 -18.54 -7.28
N TYR A 56 1.88 -17.86 -6.99
CA TYR A 56 1.44 -16.70 -7.77
C TYR A 56 1.38 -15.39 -6.98
N ALA A 57 1.45 -15.40 -5.64
CA ALA A 57 1.45 -14.17 -4.86
C ALA A 57 2.59 -13.23 -5.29
N PRO A 58 2.30 -11.94 -5.52
CA PRO A 58 3.31 -10.91 -5.72
C PRO A 58 4.29 -10.84 -4.54
N ASN A 59 5.48 -10.30 -4.77
CA ASN A 59 6.52 -10.22 -3.74
C ASN A 59 6.04 -9.44 -2.49
N ASN A 60 5.34 -8.32 -2.68
CA ASN A 60 4.81 -7.53 -1.57
C ASN A 60 3.80 -8.33 -0.73
N LEU A 61 2.83 -8.96 -1.38
CA LEU A 61 1.85 -9.81 -0.70
C LEU A 61 2.53 -10.98 0.01
N SER A 62 3.43 -11.66 -0.68
CA SER A 62 4.20 -12.76 -0.10
C SER A 62 5.03 -12.33 1.11
N TYR A 63 5.62 -11.13 1.08
CA TYR A 63 6.36 -10.57 2.21
C TYR A 63 5.45 -10.30 3.40
N MET A 64 4.33 -9.61 3.19
CA MET A 64 3.36 -9.32 4.25
C MET A 64 2.83 -10.58 4.92
N LEU A 65 2.50 -11.60 4.13
CA LEU A 65 1.88 -12.83 4.64
C LEU A 65 2.84 -13.81 5.30
N ASN A 66 4.15 -13.74 5.02
CA ASN A 66 5.12 -14.73 5.47
C ASN A 66 6.21 -14.16 6.41
N THR A 67 6.29 -12.85 6.60
CA THR A 67 7.25 -12.24 7.52
C THR A 67 6.77 -12.43 8.97
N PRO A 68 7.57 -13.03 9.87
CA PRO A 68 7.15 -13.32 11.25
C PRO A 68 6.70 -12.09 12.04
N MET A 69 7.33 -10.93 11.82
CA MET A 69 6.99 -9.68 12.51
C MET A 69 5.85 -8.91 11.83
N SER A 70 5.33 -9.40 10.72
CA SER A 70 4.22 -8.74 10.06
C SER A 70 2.93 -8.93 10.85
N PRO A 71 2.16 -7.86 11.13
CA PRO A 71 0.84 -7.98 11.72
C PRO A 71 -0.13 -8.78 10.84
N PHE A 72 0.24 -8.99 9.57
CA PHE A 72 -0.52 -9.70 8.56
C PHE A 72 0.01 -11.11 8.28
N ASN A 73 0.81 -11.68 9.19
CA ASN A 73 1.33 -13.03 9.02
C ASN A 73 0.18 -14.04 8.91
N LEU A 74 0.17 -14.80 7.81
CA LEU A 74 -0.94 -15.70 7.49
C LEU A 74 -1.09 -16.85 8.48
N LYS A 75 0.00 -17.29 9.13
CA LYS A 75 -0.07 -18.35 10.15
C LYS A 75 -0.81 -17.85 11.39
N ASP A 76 -0.58 -16.60 11.78
CA ASP A 76 -1.22 -15.99 12.93
C ASP A 76 -2.69 -15.66 12.65
N ILE A 77 -2.99 -15.13 11.46
CA ILE A 77 -4.36 -14.90 11.01
C ILE A 77 -5.18 -16.20 10.99
N ARG A 78 -4.59 -17.31 10.55
CA ARG A 78 -5.28 -18.60 10.52
C ARG A 78 -5.64 -19.14 11.90
N LYS A 79 -4.84 -18.85 12.91
CA LYS A 79 -5.05 -19.29 14.30
C LYS A 79 -6.00 -18.39 15.08
N ASP A 80 -6.11 -17.14 14.67
CA ASP A 80 -6.85 -16.11 15.39
C ASP A 80 -8.32 -16.08 14.96
N SER A 81 -9.20 -16.46 15.87
CA SER A 81 -10.67 -16.43 15.64
C SER A 81 -11.20 -14.98 15.47
N ALA A 82 -10.58 -13.99 16.12
CA ALA A 82 -10.96 -12.59 15.98
C ALA A 82 -10.70 -12.04 14.58
N SER A 83 -9.81 -12.70 13.82
CA SER A 83 -9.51 -12.36 12.42
C SER A 83 -10.47 -12.98 11.41
N ARG A 84 -11.61 -13.56 11.82
CA ARG A 84 -12.58 -14.15 10.90
C ARG A 84 -13.64 -13.15 10.49
N SER A 85 -14.07 -13.26 9.23
CA SER A 85 -15.24 -12.54 8.74
C SER A 85 -16.54 -13.25 9.13
N THR A 86 -17.66 -12.57 9.04
CA THR A 86 -18.97 -13.17 9.24
C THR A 86 -19.62 -13.41 7.87
N ASN A 87 -19.51 -14.63 7.36
CA ASN A 87 -20.05 -15.00 6.04
C ASN A 87 -19.55 -14.08 4.90
N GLY A 88 -18.24 -13.77 4.89
CA GLY A 88 -17.65 -12.88 3.92
C GLY A 88 -17.91 -11.38 4.16
N VAL A 89 -18.59 -11.02 5.25
CA VAL A 89 -18.80 -9.62 5.63
C VAL A 89 -17.73 -9.19 6.63
N VAL A 90 -17.02 -8.12 6.31
CA VAL A 90 -16.09 -7.43 7.19
C VAL A 90 -16.68 -6.06 7.54
N THR A 91 -17.13 -5.90 8.78
CA THR A 91 -17.59 -4.60 9.28
C THR A 91 -16.39 -3.71 9.56
N ILE A 92 -16.37 -2.53 8.94
CA ILE A 92 -15.36 -1.51 9.19
C ILE A 92 -15.69 -0.81 10.51
N PRO A 93 -14.71 -0.59 11.41
CA PRO A 93 -14.95 0.00 12.72
C PRO A 93 -15.41 1.45 12.62
N GLU A 94 -15.92 1.97 13.73
CA GLU A 94 -16.40 3.37 13.81
C GLU A 94 -15.29 4.35 13.46
N VAL A 95 -14.09 4.13 14.01
CA VAL A 95 -12.85 4.84 13.68
C VAL A 95 -11.87 3.84 13.08
N PHE A 96 -11.69 3.90 11.76
CA PHE A 96 -10.75 3.05 11.04
C PHE A 96 -9.43 3.81 10.85
N SER A 97 -8.62 3.81 11.90
CA SER A 97 -7.37 4.58 12.01
C SER A 97 -6.32 3.77 12.74
N ILE A 98 -5.14 3.59 12.10
CA ILE A 98 -3.99 2.97 12.77
C ILE A 98 -3.35 3.88 13.82
N TYR A 99 -3.72 5.16 13.87
CA TYR A 99 -3.23 6.11 14.85
C TYR A 99 -4.16 6.23 16.06
N ASP A 100 -5.47 6.34 15.81
CA ASP A 100 -6.45 6.64 16.84
C ASP A 100 -7.14 5.40 17.40
N ASN A 101 -7.25 4.33 16.58
CA ASN A 101 -7.83 3.04 16.96
C ASN A 101 -7.02 1.88 16.33
N PRO A 102 -5.74 1.73 16.74
CA PRO A 102 -4.82 0.77 16.13
C PRO A 102 -5.28 -0.67 16.23
N ASP A 103 -5.71 -1.12 17.39
CA ASP A 103 -6.01 -2.52 17.64
C ASP A 103 -7.18 -3.02 16.77
N GLU A 104 -8.28 -2.28 16.77
CA GLU A 104 -9.46 -2.65 16.00
C GLU A 104 -9.21 -2.50 14.49
N SER A 105 -8.41 -1.50 14.08
CA SER A 105 -8.04 -1.29 12.70
C SER A 105 -7.15 -2.43 12.16
N ILE A 106 -6.17 -2.87 12.92
CA ILE A 106 -5.33 -4.02 12.55
C ILE A 106 -6.15 -5.32 12.52
N ILE A 107 -7.00 -5.56 13.51
CA ILE A 107 -7.90 -6.71 13.51
C ILE A 107 -8.80 -6.69 12.27
N THR A 108 -9.30 -5.51 11.89
CA THR A 108 -10.13 -5.36 10.69
C THR A 108 -9.35 -5.65 9.40
N LEU A 109 -8.12 -5.15 9.26
CA LEU A 109 -7.25 -5.47 8.14
C LEU A 109 -6.94 -6.98 8.09
N ARG A 110 -6.74 -7.63 9.24
CA ARG A 110 -6.57 -9.08 9.33
C ARG A 110 -7.84 -9.84 8.91
N LYS A 111 -9.04 -9.35 9.28
CA LYS A 111 -10.32 -9.90 8.80
C LYS A 111 -10.45 -9.78 7.29
N ILE A 112 -10.03 -8.67 6.69
CA ILE A 112 -10.00 -8.50 5.23
C ILE A 112 -9.09 -9.54 4.59
N ILE A 113 -7.88 -9.73 5.09
CA ILE A 113 -6.95 -10.76 4.60
C ILE A 113 -7.54 -12.16 4.79
N SER A 114 -8.15 -12.43 5.92
CA SER A 114 -8.81 -13.72 6.19
C SER A 114 -9.94 -14.00 5.20
N ALA A 115 -10.83 -13.03 5.01
CA ALA A 115 -11.96 -13.14 4.08
C ALA A 115 -11.51 -13.39 2.64
N LEU A 116 -10.41 -12.74 2.21
CA LEU A 116 -9.87 -12.85 0.86
C LEU A 116 -9.00 -14.09 0.65
N LEU A 117 -8.16 -14.45 1.62
CA LEU A 117 -7.08 -15.41 1.43
C LEU A 117 -7.17 -16.68 2.27
N VAL A 118 -7.98 -16.71 3.30
CA VAL A 118 -8.12 -17.88 4.20
C VAL A 118 -9.48 -18.55 4.05
N GLU A 119 -10.54 -17.76 4.15
CA GLU A 119 -11.91 -18.25 4.07
C GLU A 119 -12.31 -18.54 2.63
N THR A 120 -13.29 -19.44 2.45
CA THR A 120 -13.86 -19.73 1.13
C THR A 120 -15.18 -18.99 0.99
N ASN A 121 -15.10 -17.73 0.61
CA ASN A 121 -16.26 -16.88 0.36
C ASN A 121 -16.41 -16.67 -1.15
N ARG A 122 -17.64 -16.74 -1.68
CA ARG A 122 -17.87 -16.34 -3.08
C ARG A 122 -17.78 -14.85 -3.31
N HIS A 123 -18.18 -14.07 -2.30
CA HIS A 123 -18.15 -12.62 -2.35
C HIS A 123 -17.74 -12.06 -1.00
N VAL A 124 -16.92 -11.01 -1.01
CA VAL A 124 -16.47 -10.30 0.20
C VAL A 124 -17.09 -8.91 0.22
N TYR A 125 -17.71 -8.56 1.34
CA TYR A 125 -18.34 -7.26 1.55
C TYR A 125 -17.63 -6.48 2.64
N PHE A 126 -17.26 -5.24 2.35
CA PHE A 126 -16.78 -4.28 3.33
C PHE A 126 -17.95 -3.39 3.75
N ASP A 127 -18.42 -3.55 4.97
CA ASP A 127 -19.60 -2.88 5.50
C ASP A 127 -19.20 -1.64 6.32
N TYR A 128 -19.43 -0.46 5.76
CA TYR A 128 -19.11 0.84 6.37
C TYR A 128 -20.28 1.42 7.19
N SER A 129 -21.33 0.65 7.50
CA SER A 129 -22.53 1.15 8.17
C SER A 129 -22.24 1.85 9.50
N ARG A 130 -21.21 1.41 10.23
CA ARG A 130 -20.78 1.96 11.52
C ARG A 130 -19.66 2.98 11.39
N CYS A 131 -18.96 3.02 10.27
CA CYS A 131 -17.76 3.81 10.11
C CYS A 131 -18.11 5.30 9.90
N HIS A 132 -17.50 6.16 10.69
CA HIS A 132 -17.64 7.60 10.55
C HIS A 132 -16.31 8.30 10.31
N GLU A 133 -15.19 7.65 10.58
CA GLU A 133 -13.86 8.19 10.37
C GLU A 133 -12.89 7.14 9.79
N ILE A 134 -12.12 7.57 8.78
CA ILE A 134 -11.00 6.79 8.22
C ILE A 134 -9.79 7.71 8.08
N ASP A 135 -8.63 7.26 8.56
CA ASP A 135 -7.39 7.93 8.19
C ASP A 135 -6.83 7.45 6.85
N ILE A 136 -6.10 8.34 6.19
CA ILE A 136 -5.54 8.07 4.85
C ILE A 136 -4.47 6.96 4.87
N ALA A 137 -3.76 6.75 5.99
CA ALA A 137 -2.74 5.71 6.09
C ALA A 137 -3.39 4.33 6.16
N THR A 138 -4.44 4.18 6.98
CA THR A 138 -5.22 2.94 7.07
C THR A 138 -5.90 2.61 5.75
N GLN A 139 -6.49 3.62 5.08
CA GLN A 139 -7.07 3.45 3.75
C GLN A 139 -5.99 3.03 2.72
N ALA A 140 -4.80 3.65 2.75
CA ALA A 140 -3.72 3.30 1.85
C ALA A 140 -3.22 1.86 2.06
N ILE A 141 -3.11 1.40 3.31
CA ILE A 141 -2.75 0.01 3.62
C ILE A 141 -3.81 -0.95 3.05
N MET A 142 -5.09 -0.66 3.27
CA MET A 142 -6.18 -1.45 2.70
C MET A 142 -6.11 -1.49 1.17
N ASP A 143 -5.90 -0.36 0.52
CA ASP A 143 -5.83 -0.27 -0.94
C ASP A 143 -4.62 -1.01 -1.52
N ILE A 144 -3.49 -0.97 -0.82
CA ILE A 144 -2.31 -1.76 -1.19
C ILE A 144 -2.62 -3.26 -1.08
N LEU A 145 -3.25 -3.70 0.02
CA LEU A 145 -3.67 -5.09 0.19
C LEU A 145 -4.60 -5.55 -0.94
N LEU A 146 -5.59 -4.73 -1.29
CA LEU A 146 -6.53 -5.02 -2.39
C LEU A 146 -5.83 -5.05 -3.75
N LYS A 147 -4.89 -4.14 -4.01
CA LYS A 147 -4.11 -4.10 -5.25
C LYS A 147 -3.21 -5.34 -5.39
N GLU A 148 -2.54 -5.73 -4.33
CA GLU A 148 -1.70 -6.93 -4.33
C GLU A 148 -2.55 -8.19 -4.49
N TYR A 149 -3.74 -8.24 -3.87
CA TYR A 149 -4.71 -9.31 -4.06
C TYR A 149 -5.21 -9.38 -5.51
N ASP A 150 -5.62 -8.27 -6.10
CA ASP A 150 -6.06 -8.21 -7.50
C ASP A 150 -4.96 -8.65 -8.47
N THR A 151 -3.72 -8.23 -8.22
CA THR A 151 -2.54 -8.66 -8.99
C THR A 151 -2.32 -10.17 -8.88
N PHE A 152 -2.48 -10.73 -7.67
CA PHE A 152 -2.44 -12.17 -7.42
C PHE A 152 -3.55 -12.89 -8.19
N MET A 153 -4.79 -12.45 -8.04
CA MET A 153 -5.97 -13.05 -8.66
C MET A 153 -5.88 -13.03 -10.18
N THR A 154 -5.51 -11.90 -10.77
CA THR A 154 -5.32 -11.76 -12.23
C THR A 154 -4.30 -12.76 -12.76
N LYS A 155 -3.17 -12.92 -12.06
CA LYS A 155 -2.12 -13.86 -12.47
C LYS A 155 -2.52 -15.31 -12.27
N ALA A 156 -3.08 -15.64 -11.12
CA ALA A 156 -3.50 -16.98 -10.77
C ALA A 156 -4.69 -17.44 -11.64
N HIS A 157 -5.67 -16.57 -11.89
CA HIS A 157 -6.82 -16.86 -12.74
C HIS A 157 -6.41 -17.15 -14.19
N LYS A 158 -5.47 -16.39 -14.73
CA LYS A 158 -4.93 -16.61 -16.09
C LYS A 158 -4.31 -17.99 -16.27
N LEU A 159 -3.71 -18.53 -15.21
CA LEU A 159 -2.90 -19.76 -15.27
C LEU A 159 -3.60 -20.97 -14.64
N GLN A 160 -4.53 -20.76 -13.72
CA GLN A 160 -5.17 -21.80 -12.89
C GLN A 160 -6.65 -21.47 -12.58
N ARG A 161 -7.42 -21.12 -13.61
CA ARG A 161 -8.79 -20.61 -13.49
C ARG A 161 -9.67 -21.46 -12.58
N ARG A 162 -9.73 -22.78 -12.82
CA ARG A 162 -10.59 -23.71 -12.04
C ARG A 162 -10.24 -23.76 -10.55
N SER A 163 -8.94 -23.71 -10.23
CA SER A 163 -8.46 -23.68 -8.84
C SER A 163 -8.81 -22.37 -8.15
N VAL A 164 -8.69 -21.25 -8.87
CA VAL A 164 -8.98 -19.92 -8.34
C VAL A 164 -10.48 -19.75 -8.05
N GLU A 165 -11.33 -20.10 -9.02
CA GLU A 165 -12.80 -20.02 -8.88
C GLU A 165 -13.33 -20.88 -7.71
N ARG A 166 -12.64 -21.96 -7.36
CA ARG A 166 -12.98 -22.80 -6.23
C ARG A 166 -12.54 -22.22 -4.88
N GLU A 167 -11.37 -21.64 -4.83
CA GLU A 167 -10.67 -21.33 -3.58
C GLU A 167 -10.81 -19.86 -3.14
N PHE A 168 -11.12 -18.92 -4.06
CA PHE A 168 -11.12 -17.50 -3.77
C PHE A 168 -12.44 -16.82 -4.16
N ALA A 169 -12.65 -15.63 -3.58
CA ALA A 169 -13.83 -14.82 -3.86
C ALA A 169 -13.82 -14.31 -5.31
N GLU A 170 -15.00 -14.38 -5.95
CA GLU A 170 -15.21 -13.86 -7.31
C GLU A 170 -15.43 -12.34 -7.34
N GLY A 171 -15.80 -11.75 -6.19
CA GLY A 171 -16.08 -10.32 -6.12
C GLY A 171 -15.82 -9.69 -4.75
N ILE A 172 -15.56 -8.40 -4.78
CA ILE A 172 -15.38 -7.55 -3.60
C ILE A 172 -16.29 -6.33 -3.75
N THR A 173 -17.02 -5.96 -2.70
CA THR A 173 -17.91 -4.81 -2.73
C THR A 173 -17.89 -4.05 -1.40
N GLY A 174 -17.68 -2.72 -1.46
CA GLY A 174 -17.97 -1.81 -0.35
C GLY A 174 -19.45 -1.44 -0.33
N ARG A 175 -20.07 -1.42 0.85
CA ARG A 175 -21.48 -1.08 1.02
C ARG A 175 -21.71 -0.17 2.23
N ASN A 176 -22.89 0.49 2.25
CA ASN A 176 -23.32 1.35 3.36
C ASN A 176 -22.36 2.51 3.67
N ILE A 177 -21.76 3.11 2.63
CA ILE A 177 -20.89 4.29 2.77
C ILE A 177 -21.81 5.52 2.86
N ASN A 178 -22.36 5.76 4.05
CA ASN A 178 -23.37 6.79 4.28
C ASN A 178 -22.76 8.16 4.63
N ASN A 179 -21.54 8.18 5.16
CA ASN A 179 -20.84 9.41 5.53
C ASN A 179 -20.20 10.06 4.30
N ASP A 180 -20.47 11.35 4.08
CA ASP A 180 -19.99 12.09 2.90
C ASP A 180 -18.45 12.23 2.88
N ASN A 181 -17.82 12.48 4.03
CA ASN A 181 -16.36 12.61 4.12
C ASN A 181 -15.67 11.28 3.81
N LEU A 182 -16.22 10.15 4.30
CA LEU A 182 -15.72 8.81 3.93
C LEU A 182 -15.87 8.57 2.44
N ARG A 183 -17.03 8.89 1.88
CA ARG A 183 -17.31 8.74 0.46
C ARG A 183 -16.32 9.55 -0.39
N LYS A 184 -16.08 10.81 -0.02
CA LYS A 184 -15.11 11.68 -0.68
C LYS A 184 -13.70 11.08 -0.64
N MET A 185 -13.22 10.61 0.51
CA MET A 185 -11.91 9.98 0.64
C MET A 185 -11.81 8.71 -0.20
N ILE A 186 -12.70 7.73 0.02
CA ILE A 186 -12.66 6.42 -0.65
C ILE A 186 -12.72 6.58 -2.18
N PHE A 187 -13.63 7.40 -2.70
CA PHE A 187 -13.81 7.56 -4.14
C PHE A 187 -12.81 8.50 -4.80
N SER A 188 -12.08 9.32 -4.04
CA SER A 188 -11.03 10.17 -4.60
C SER A 188 -9.68 9.46 -4.71
N ILE A 189 -9.28 8.69 -3.69
CA ILE A 189 -7.92 8.17 -3.58
C ILE A 189 -7.81 6.67 -3.42
N GLY A 190 -8.89 6.01 -2.99
CA GLY A 190 -8.87 4.67 -2.44
C GLY A 190 -9.27 3.56 -3.41
N SER A 191 -9.95 2.56 -2.87
CA SER A 191 -10.30 1.29 -3.50
C SER A 191 -10.82 1.35 -4.93
N PRO A 192 -11.63 2.33 -5.38
CA PRO A 192 -12.07 2.41 -6.77
C PRO A 192 -10.92 2.47 -7.78
N ALA A 193 -9.87 3.25 -7.49
CA ALA A 193 -8.71 3.35 -8.38
C ALA A 193 -7.91 2.06 -8.42
N VAL A 194 -7.82 1.39 -7.29
CA VAL A 194 -7.10 0.12 -7.13
C VAL A 194 -7.80 -1.01 -7.87
N LEU A 195 -9.12 -1.07 -7.76
CA LEU A 195 -9.95 -2.12 -8.38
C LEU A 195 -10.37 -1.80 -9.83
N GLY A 196 -9.79 -0.77 -10.45
CA GLY A 196 -10.09 -0.39 -11.83
C GLY A 196 -11.45 0.31 -12.03
N ILE A 197 -12.07 0.78 -10.94
CA ILE A 197 -13.29 1.57 -10.98
C ILE A 197 -12.91 3.04 -11.18
N THR A 198 -13.73 3.80 -11.92
CA THR A 198 -13.48 5.23 -12.15
C THR A 198 -13.54 5.99 -10.83
N GLN A 199 -12.46 6.70 -10.52
CA GLN A 199 -12.44 7.65 -9.40
C GLN A 199 -13.43 8.79 -9.65
N ARG A 200 -14.03 9.29 -8.56
CA ARG A 200 -14.90 10.48 -8.61
C ARG A 200 -14.08 11.72 -8.25
N ASP A 201 -14.39 12.83 -8.93
CA ASP A 201 -13.85 14.14 -8.61
C ASP A 201 -14.85 14.90 -7.73
N PHE A 202 -14.32 15.56 -6.70
CA PHE A 202 -15.08 16.41 -5.80
C PHE A 202 -14.45 17.81 -5.80
N PRO A 203 -15.23 18.89 -5.86
CA PRO A 203 -14.69 20.24 -6.03
C PRO A 203 -13.90 20.74 -4.83
N ASP A 204 -14.16 20.20 -3.64
CA ASP A 204 -13.47 20.50 -2.38
C ASP A 204 -12.24 19.61 -2.13
N ILE A 205 -11.99 18.64 -3.01
CA ILE A 205 -10.89 17.68 -2.86
C ILE A 205 -9.82 17.92 -3.93
N ILE A 206 -8.55 17.93 -3.50
CA ILE A 206 -7.41 17.80 -4.40
C ILE A 206 -6.69 16.50 -4.02
N ARG A 207 -6.71 15.53 -4.93
CA ARG A 207 -6.06 14.24 -4.73
C ARG A 207 -4.64 14.21 -5.28
N ASN A 208 -3.78 13.45 -4.65
CA ASN A 208 -2.55 12.93 -5.22
C ASN A 208 -2.68 11.41 -5.29
N SER A 209 -2.88 10.89 -6.48
CA SER A 209 -3.14 9.46 -6.70
C SER A 209 -1.98 8.61 -6.18
N MET A 210 -2.28 7.39 -5.73
CA MET A 210 -1.27 6.49 -5.21
C MET A 210 -0.17 6.23 -6.25
N CYS A 211 1.04 6.64 -5.91
CA CYS A 211 2.26 6.36 -6.64
C CYS A 211 2.94 5.14 -6.03
N SER A 212 3.36 4.20 -6.87
CA SER A 212 4.06 2.99 -6.47
C SER A 212 5.39 2.94 -7.21
N ARG A 213 6.49 2.88 -6.47
CA ARG A 213 7.86 2.80 -7.03
C ARG A 213 8.53 1.52 -6.56
N SER A 214 9.09 0.78 -7.50
CA SER A 214 9.89 -0.41 -7.24
C SER A 214 11.31 -0.17 -7.75
N MET A 215 12.29 -0.57 -6.96
CA MET A 215 13.73 -0.41 -7.25
C MET A 215 14.43 -1.74 -7.38
N LEU A 216 13.71 -2.73 -7.90
CA LEU A 216 14.21 -4.10 -7.98
C LEU A 216 15.17 -4.32 -9.14
N THR A 217 15.18 -3.45 -10.17
CA THR A 217 16.04 -3.62 -11.34
C THR A 217 17.23 -2.66 -11.33
N GLU A 218 18.33 -3.01 -12.01
CA GLU A 218 19.49 -2.14 -12.14
C GLU A 218 19.17 -0.87 -12.94
N ASN A 219 18.27 -0.96 -13.89
CA ASN A 219 17.82 0.18 -14.67
C ASN A 219 17.00 1.15 -13.79
N ASP A 220 16.21 0.61 -12.86
CA ASP A 220 15.51 1.42 -11.86
C ASP A 220 16.52 2.18 -10.98
N ARG A 221 17.65 1.55 -10.61
CA ARG A 221 18.72 2.18 -9.81
C ARG A 221 19.46 3.28 -10.55
N LYS A 222 19.76 3.09 -11.84
CA LYS A 222 20.42 4.14 -12.66
C LYS A 222 19.55 5.37 -12.83
N ASN A 223 18.24 5.16 -12.90
CA ASN A 223 17.25 6.25 -13.01
C ASN A 223 16.75 6.75 -11.64
N LEU A 224 17.25 6.19 -10.54
CA LEU A 224 16.73 6.42 -9.20
C LEU A 224 16.81 7.90 -8.80
N SER A 225 17.95 8.55 -9.05
CA SER A 225 18.12 9.96 -8.72
C SER A 225 17.11 10.83 -9.47
N ALA A 226 17.00 10.66 -10.78
CA ALA A 226 16.06 11.41 -11.60
C ALA A 226 14.60 11.15 -11.22
N MET A 227 14.25 9.90 -10.92
CA MET A 227 12.90 9.53 -10.46
C MET A 227 12.59 10.09 -9.08
N LYS A 228 13.56 10.13 -8.18
CA LYS A 228 13.42 10.73 -6.85
C LYS A 228 13.21 12.23 -6.93
N GLU A 229 13.99 12.93 -7.77
CA GLU A 229 13.81 14.36 -8.02
C GLU A 229 12.43 14.65 -8.60
N LEU A 230 11.96 13.83 -9.53
CA LEU A 230 10.62 13.95 -10.11
C LEU A 230 9.55 13.74 -9.03
N ASP A 231 9.60 12.65 -8.27
CA ASP A 231 8.61 12.35 -7.24
C ASP A 231 8.62 13.41 -6.12
N THR A 232 9.81 13.93 -5.74
CA THR A 232 9.93 15.02 -4.78
C THR A 232 9.27 16.29 -5.31
N THR A 233 9.52 16.61 -6.59
CA THR A 233 8.94 17.78 -7.26
C THR A 233 7.42 17.65 -7.34
N ASP A 234 6.91 16.49 -7.77
CA ASP A 234 5.47 16.19 -7.87
C ASP A 234 4.77 16.36 -6.52
N MET A 235 5.39 15.89 -5.41
CA MET A 235 4.85 16.07 -4.07
C MET A 235 4.83 17.52 -3.62
N VAL A 236 5.89 18.28 -3.89
CA VAL A 236 5.95 19.72 -3.59
C VAL A 236 4.94 20.48 -4.42
N ASP A 237 4.82 20.20 -5.71
CA ASP A 237 3.84 20.83 -6.60
C ASP A 237 2.41 20.53 -6.16
N TYR A 238 2.15 19.32 -5.67
CA TYR A 238 0.88 18.98 -5.04
C TYR A 238 0.60 19.87 -3.82
N VAL A 239 1.56 20.03 -2.90
CA VAL A 239 1.42 20.93 -1.73
C VAL A 239 1.19 22.38 -2.18
N VAL A 240 1.93 22.85 -3.17
CA VAL A 240 1.75 24.21 -3.73
C VAL A 240 0.35 24.38 -4.30
N LYS A 241 -0.18 23.39 -5.01
CA LYS A 241 -1.55 23.40 -5.52
C LYS A 241 -2.59 23.45 -4.40
N CYS A 242 -2.39 22.68 -3.32
CA CYS A 242 -3.27 22.71 -2.15
C CYS A 242 -3.25 24.08 -1.44
N LEU A 243 -2.07 24.66 -1.26
CA LEU A 243 -1.93 26.00 -0.68
C LEU A 243 -2.58 27.09 -1.54
N ALA A 244 -2.43 27.00 -2.87
CA ALA A 244 -3.07 27.94 -3.81
C ALA A 244 -4.61 27.91 -3.69
N LYS A 245 -5.21 26.74 -3.43
CA LYS A 245 -6.65 26.60 -3.14
C LYS A 245 -7.08 27.41 -1.90
N MET A 246 -6.16 27.58 -0.95
CA MET A 246 -6.33 28.37 0.28
C MET A 246 -5.82 29.83 0.16
N ASN A 247 -5.56 30.31 -1.05
CA ASN A 247 -4.96 31.62 -1.30
C ASN A 247 -3.62 31.83 -0.58
N LYS A 248 -2.87 30.74 -0.36
CA LYS A 248 -1.53 30.73 0.24
C LYS A 248 -0.47 30.43 -0.80
N ARG A 249 0.76 30.94 -0.58
CA ARG A 249 1.91 30.67 -1.46
C ARG A 249 3.16 30.39 -0.65
N LEU A 250 4.01 29.51 -1.14
CA LEU A 250 5.34 29.30 -0.60
C LEU A 250 6.32 30.30 -1.21
N THR A 251 7.22 30.81 -0.38
CA THR A 251 8.41 31.52 -0.90
C THR A 251 9.35 30.50 -1.56
N PRO A 252 10.23 30.94 -2.50
CA PRO A 252 11.21 30.05 -3.13
C PRO A 252 12.06 29.26 -2.08
N LYS A 253 12.50 29.97 -1.02
CA LYS A 253 13.24 29.33 0.08
C LYS A 253 12.42 28.20 0.72
N LYS A 254 11.18 28.46 1.11
CA LYS A 254 10.30 27.46 1.74
C LYS A 254 9.96 26.29 0.81
N ARG A 255 9.88 26.53 -0.49
CA ARG A 255 9.73 25.47 -1.48
C ARG A 255 10.96 24.55 -1.50
N ASN A 256 12.16 25.11 -1.48
CA ASN A 256 13.41 24.33 -1.42
C ASN A 256 13.53 23.56 -0.10
N ASP A 257 13.21 24.18 1.04
CA ASP A 257 13.17 23.50 2.34
C ASP A 257 12.24 22.28 2.27
N LEU A 258 11.07 22.42 1.66
CA LEU A 258 10.10 21.33 1.51
C LEU A 258 10.60 20.22 0.57
N CYS A 259 11.29 20.58 -0.53
CA CYS A 259 11.96 19.61 -1.39
C CYS A 259 12.99 18.79 -0.62
N THR A 260 13.79 19.43 0.23
CA THR A 260 14.78 18.75 1.08
C THR A 260 14.07 17.75 2.01
N VAL A 261 13.02 18.18 2.72
CA VAL A 261 12.29 17.31 3.66
C VAL A 261 11.68 16.10 2.94
N PHE A 262 10.99 16.32 1.81
CA PHE A 262 10.41 15.19 1.05
C PHE A 262 11.50 14.29 0.45
N GLY A 263 12.58 14.86 -0.04
CA GLY A 263 13.73 14.09 -0.54
C GLY A 263 14.26 13.12 0.52
N GLU A 264 14.50 13.62 1.75
CA GLU A 264 14.96 12.79 2.88
C GLU A 264 13.95 11.72 3.27
N ILE A 265 12.67 12.04 3.33
CA ILE A 265 11.62 11.04 3.67
C ILE A 265 11.58 9.94 2.59
N LEU A 266 11.66 10.30 1.31
CA LEU A 266 11.66 9.34 0.22
C LEU A 266 12.93 8.48 0.22
N ILE A 267 14.11 9.06 0.51
CA ILE A 267 15.37 8.32 0.68
C ILE A 267 15.22 7.29 1.79
N ASN A 268 14.77 7.72 2.96
CA ASN A 268 14.57 6.83 4.10
C ASN A 268 13.59 5.69 3.79
N ALA A 269 12.48 6.00 3.12
CA ALA A 269 11.51 4.98 2.72
C ALA A 269 12.10 3.95 1.74
N GLU A 270 13.06 4.36 0.89
CA GLU A 270 13.74 3.49 -0.06
C GLU A 270 14.84 2.66 0.58
N GLU A 271 15.71 3.30 1.38
CA GLU A 271 16.87 2.66 2.01
C GLU A 271 16.48 1.62 3.04
N HIS A 272 15.45 1.91 3.83
CA HIS A 272 14.94 1.02 4.88
C HIS A 272 13.88 0.02 4.36
N SER A 273 13.50 0.08 3.08
CA SER A 273 12.58 -0.88 2.50
C SER A 273 13.25 -2.23 2.23
N SER A 274 12.75 -3.29 2.86
CA SER A 274 13.22 -4.67 2.62
C SER A 274 12.94 -5.16 1.20
N LEU A 275 11.90 -4.65 0.56
CA LEU A 275 11.51 -5.00 -0.82
C LEU A 275 11.94 -3.95 -1.84
N LYS A 276 12.62 -2.89 -1.41
CA LYS A 276 12.97 -1.76 -2.29
C LYS A 276 11.75 -1.23 -3.05
N HIS A 277 10.65 -1.10 -2.31
CA HIS A 277 9.37 -0.65 -2.83
C HIS A 277 8.75 0.35 -1.87
N ARG A 278 8.23 1.46 -2.40
CA ARG A 278 7.50 2.47 -1.65
C ARG A 278 6.19 2.84 -2.33
N PHE A 279 5.28 3.33 -1.52
CA PHE A 279 4.01 3.90 -1.95
C PHE A 279 3.88 5.31 -1.39
N SER A 280 3.27 6.20 -2.13
CA SER A 280 2.89 7.52 -1.65
C SER A 280 1.51 7.89 -2.15
N VAL A 281 0.74 8.58 -1.32
CA VAL A 281 -0.61 9.05 -1.64
C VAL A 281 -0.89 10.33 -0.90
N GLY A 282 -1.69 11.22 -1.48
CA GLY A 282 -2.07 12.49 -0.87
C GLY A 282 -3.56 12.78 -0.98
N TYR A 283 -4.08 13.44 0.03
CA TYR A 283 -5.45 13.89 0.11
C TYR A 283 -5.50 15.29 0.73
N PHE A 284 -6.09 16.23 0.02
CA PHE A 284 -6.38 17.55 0.53
C PHE A 284 -7.88 17.78 0.47
N GLN A 285 -8.43 18.31 1.54
CA GLN A 285 -9.82 18.75 1.61
C GLN A 285 -9.90 20.21 2.01
N ASP A 286 -10.66 20.96 1.24
CA ASP A 286 -11.08 22.32 1.54
C ASP A 286 -12.31 22.26 2.43
N ILE A 287 -12.21 22.77 3.66
CA ILE A 287 -13.21 22.64 4.70
C ILE A 287 -13.73 24.01 5.09
N ASN A 288 -15.06 24.16 5.08
CA ASN A 288 -15.73 25.34 5.57
C ASN A 288 -16.76 24.91 6.62
N GLU A 289 -16.39 25.02 7.88
CA GLU A 289 -17.20 24.58 9.02
C GLU A 289 -17.23 25.65 10.11
N ASN A 290 -18.41 25.92 10.65
CA ASN A 290 -18.61 26.87 11.76
C ASN A 290 -18.00 28.26 11.49
N GLY A 291 -18.08 28.75 10.25
CA GLY A 291 -17.53 30.04 9.85
C GLY A 291 -15.99 30.05 9.75
N LYS A 292 -15.32 28.91 9.90
CA LYS A 292 -13.89 28.75 9.70
C LYS A 292 -13.63 28.07 8.37
N HIS A 293 -12.75 28.69 7.56
CA HIS A 293 -12.29 28.18 6.29
C HIS A 293 -10.82 27.72 6.43
N TYR A 294 -10.57 26.45 6.22
CA TYR A 294 -9.22 25.89 6.31
C TYR A 294 -9.04 24.70 5.36
N GLY A 295 -7.80 24.43 4.99
CA GLY A 295 -7.44 23.28 4.19
C GLY A 295 -6.78 22.20 5.05
N MET A 296 -7.21 20.97 4.92
CA MET A 296 -6.62 19.81 5.55
C MET A 296 -5.82 19.01 4.51
N LEU A 297 -4.49 19.01 4.65
CA LEU A 297 -3.58 18.24 3.79
C LEU A 297 -3.06 17.03 4.56
N LYS A 298 -3.23 15.84 3.98
CA LYS A 298 -2.68 14.58 4.47
C LYS A 298 -1.80 13.96 3.37
N LEU A 299 -0.60 13.55 3.73
CA LEU A 299 0.34 12.84 2.86
C LEU A 299 0.81 11.58 3.58
N VAL A 300 0.87 10.48 2.86
CA VAL A 300 1.32 9.19 3.38
C VAL A 300 2.40 8.63 2.46
N ILE A 301 3.48 8.18 3.07
CA ILE A 301 4.54 7.41 2.43
C ILE A 301 4.67 6.09 3.19
N LEU A 302 4.56 4.98 2.48
CA LEU A 302 4.60 3.63 3.03
C LEU A 302 5.67 2.81 2.33
N ASN A 303 6.35 1.96 3.09
CA ASN A 303 7.28 0.95 2.58
C ASN A 303 7.11 -0.37 3.34
N TYR A 304 7.73 -1.42 2.80
CA TYR A 304 7.85 -2.72 3.46
C TYR A 304 9.26 -2.89 3.97
N GLY A 305 9.47 -2.81 5.28
CA GLY A 305 10.81 -2.93 5.80
C GLY A 305 10.93 -2.82 7.30
N ALA A 306 12.17 -2.82 7.76
CA ALA A 306 12.51 -2.53 9.13
C ALA A 306 12.22 -1.06 9.46
N THR A 307 11.83 -0.79 10.68
CA THR A 307 11.75 0.58 11.17
C THR A 307 13.14 1.22 11.20
N ILE A 308 13.18 2.55 11.18
CA ILE A 308 14.44 3.29 11.35
C ILE A 308 15.13 2.84 12.63
N TYR A 309 14.39 2.67 13.74
CA TYR A 309 14.91 2.18 15.01
C TYR A 309 15.53 0.79 14.91
N GLU A 310 14.87 -0.17 14.26
CA GLU A 310 15.43 -1.53 14.06
C GLU A 310 16.70 -1.52 13.23
N THR A 311 16.79 -0.63 12.26
CA THR A 311 18.00 -0.47 11.45
C THR A 311 19.15 0.08 12.28
N PHE A 312 18.90 1.10 13.11
CA PHE A 312 19.91 1.63 14.04
C PHE A 312 20.35 0.58 15.07
N LYS A 313 19.41 -0.17 15.64
CA LYS A 313 19.72 -1.23 16.62
C LYS A 313 20.61 -2.34 16.05
N LYS A 314 20.51 -2.60 14.76
CA LYS A 314 21.33 -3.64 14.07
C LYS A 314 22.67 -3.11 13.59
N ASN A 315 22.93 -1.81 13.67
CA ASN A 315 24.16 -1.19 13.23
C ASN A 315 25.16 -1.09 14.39
N ASP A 316 26.10 -2.03 14.46
CA ASP A 316 27.12 -2.10 15.51
C ASP A 316 28.03 -0.84 15.58
N SER A 317 28.07 -0.04 14.50
CA SER A 317 28.79 1.24 14.45
C SER A 317 27.99 2.42 14.99
N CYS A 318 26.73 2.24 15.34
CA CYS A 318 25.92 3.33 15.88
C CYS A 318 26.26 3.60 17.34
N PRO A 319 26.57 4.86 17.73
CA PRO A 319 26.87 5.19 19.13
C PRO A 319 25.72 4.80 20.06
N GLN A 320 26.04 4.14 21.18
CA GLN A 320 25.05 3.67 22.15
C GLN A 320 24.15 4.80 22.70
N GLU A 321 24.67 6.02 22.77
CA GLU A 321 23.90 7.19 23.16
C GLU A 321 22.76 7.48 22.17
N VAL A 322 23.02 7.34 20.86
CA VAL A 322 22.01 7.52 19.80
C VAL A 322 20.95 6.43 19.91
N VAL A 323 21.37 5.17 20.06
CA VAL A 323 20.47 4.03 20.25
C VAL A 323 19.58 4.22 21.48
N SER A 324 20.15 4.67 22.60
CA SER A 324 19.41 4.92 23.85
C SER A 324 18.39 6.05 23.70
N LYS A 325 18.77 7.16 23.04
CA LYS A 325 17.84 8.27 22.74
C LYS A 325 16.70 7.83 21.81
N MET A 326 17.00 7.05 20.78
CA MET A 326 16.00 6.52 19.86
C MET A 326 15.05 5.55 20.57
N LYS A 327 15.59 4.72 21.50
CA LYS A 327 14.77 3.82 22.32
C LYS A 327 13.83 4.62 23.22
N ALA A 328 14.32 5.63 23.94
CA ALA A 328 13.51 6.47 24.80
C ALA A 328 12.40 7.21 24.02
N LEU A 329 12.70 7.72 22.82
CA LEU A 329 11.70 8.31 21.93
C LEU A 329 10.66 7.28 21.49
N SER A 330 11.09 6.08 21.11
CA SER A 330 10.20 4.97 20.74
C SER A 330 9.28 4.58 21.91
N GLU A 331 9.81 4.45 23.11
CA GLU A 331 9.04 4.11 24.31
C GLU A 331 8.06 5.20 24.74
N SER A 332 8.39 6.48 24.54
CA SER A 332 7.47 7.60 24.80
C SER A 332 6.26 7.63 23.86
N TYR A 333 6.35 6.94 22.72
CA TYR A 333 5.28 6.79 21.72
C TYR A 333 4.64 5.39 21.73
N THR A 334 4.92 4.55 22.74
CA THR A 334 4.55 3.12 22.77
C THR A 334 3.05 2.84 22.67
N HIS A 335 2.19 3.78 23.00
CA HIS A 335 0.75 3.64 22.72
C HIS A 335 0.38 3.84 21.25
N ARG A 336 1.35 4.17 20.39
CA ARG A 336 1.14 4.45 18.96
C ARG A 336 2.02 3.60 18.03
N ASN A 337 2.86 2.73 18.56
CA ASN A 337 3.80 1.95 17.75
C ASN A 337 3.27 0.54 17.49
N LEU A 338 2.43 0.41 16.47
CA LEU A 338 1.94 -0.87 15.95
C LEU A 338 2.98 -1.68 15.17
N PHE A 339 4.17 -1.11 14.97
CA PHE A 339 5.20 -1.66 14.10
C PHE A 339 6.58 -1.78 14.77
N THR A 340 6.64 -1.76 16.09
CA THR A 340 7.88 -2.06 16.85
C THR A 340 7.96 -3.51 17.30
#